data_43319f653e7fb252325c3615f4e0db1a
#
_entry.id   43319f653e7fb252325c3615f4e0db1a
#
_cell.length_a   1.000
_cell.length_b   1.000
_cell.length_c   1.000
_cell.angle_alpha   90.00
_cell.angle_beta   90.00
_cell.angle_gamma   90.00
#
_symmetry.space_group_name_H-M   'P 1'
#
loop_
_entity.id
_entity.type
_entity.pdbx_description
1 polymer ?
#
loop_
_entity_poly.entity_id
_entity_poly.type
_entity_poly.pdbx_seq_one_letter_code
_entity_poly.pdbx_strand_id
1 'polypeptide(L)'
;MILKFGGMNISSKNPEVMARFYSEKLGIPILGDDPSDFDGVEIGFDINQPHIWIWDENKWGKANTGTVTFVFECDDHDKTYEDLKQKGVDLVPPANASWGGKELHVKDPDGNTILIL
;
A
#
# COMPACT_ATOMS: atom_id res chain seq x y z
N MET A 1 -10.89 -2.33 -27.40
CA MET A 1 -11.78 -1.59 -26.48
C MET A 1 -11.34 -1.83 -25.05
N ILE A 2 -11.16 -0.74 -24.28
CA ILE A 2 -10.80 -0.85 -22.88
C ILE A 2 -12.05 -1.23 -22.08
N LEU A 3 -11.93 -2.23 -21.19
CA LEU A 3 -13.08 -2.76 -20.45
C LEU A 3 -13.17 -2.24 -19.03
N LYS A 4 -12.03 -2.14 -18.30
CA LYS A 4 -12.03 -1.76 -16.89
C LYS A 4 -10.63 -1.42 -16.41
N PHE A 5 -10.56 -0.79 -15.26
CA PHE A 5 -9.31 -0.61 -14.53
C PHE A 5 -8.94 -1.91 -13.80
N GLY A 6 -7.76 -2.44 -14.08
CA GLY A 6 -7.33 -3.73 -13.53
C GLY A 6 -6.53 -3.63 -12.23
N GLY A 7 -5.84 -2.54 -12.04
CA GLY A 7 -4.98 -2.35 -10.88
C GLY A 7 -3.69 -1.64 -11.21
N MET A 8 -2.71 -1.72 -10.30
CA MET A 8 -1.44 -1.04 -10.43
C MET A 8 -0.27 -2.00 -10.25
N ASN A 9 0.79 -1.79 -11.02
CA ASN A 9 2.08 -2.45 -10.83
C ASN A 9 3.01 -1.49 -10.11
N ILE A 10 3.74 -2.01 -9.12
CA ILE A 10 4.87 -1.30 -8.51
C ILE A 10 6.10 -2.20 -8.53
N SER A 11 7.25 -1.62 -8.81
CA SER A 11 8.54 -2.28 -8.65
C SER A 11 9.09 -1.97 -7.26
N SER A 12 9.68 -2.96 -6.62
CA SER A 12 10.21 -2.83 -5.26
C SER A 12 11.65 -3.28 -5.20
N LYS A 13 12.41 -2.64 -4.34
CA LYS A 13 13.77 -3.07 -3.99
C LYS A 13 13.76 -4.36 -3.19
N ASN A 14 12.68 -4.59 -2.44
CA ASN A 14 12.49 -5.81 -1.65
C ASN A 14 10.99 -6.14 -1.59
N PRO A 15 10.48 -6.92 -2.55
CA PRO A 15 9.05 -7.24 -2.62
C PRO A 15 8.50 -7.92 -1.38
N GLU A 16 9.28 -8.78 -0.73
CA GLU A 16 8.83 -9.45 0.51
C GLU A 16 8.59 -8.43 1.63
N VAL A 17 9.53 -7.52 1.85
CA VAL A 17 9.39 -6.47 2.87
C VAL A 17 8.17 -5.60 2.56
N MET A 18 7.97 -5.26 1.29
CA MET A 18 6.82 -4.47 0.84
C MET A 18 5.50 -5.20 1.09
N ALA A 19 5.39 -6.44 0.63
CA ALA A 19 4.16 -7.22 0.80
C ALA A 19 3.82 -7.42 2.28
N ARG A 20 4.81 -7.70 3.11
CA ARG A 20 4.60 -7.89 4.54
C ARG A 20 4.25 -6.59 5.27
N PHE A 21 4.82 -5.46 4.84
CA PHE A 21 4.41 -4.15 5.37
C PHE A 21 2.92 -3.91 5.13
N TYR A 22 2.46 -4.07 3.90
CA TYR A 22 1.06 -3.86 3.56
C TYR A 22 0.14 -4.85 4.29
N SER A 23 0.52 -6.13 4.37
CA SER A 23 -0.33 -7.14 5.02
C SER A 23 -0.26 -7.09 6.54
N GLU A 24 0.91 -7.06 7.12
CA GLU A 24 1.08 -7.19 8.57
C GLU A 24 0.85 -5.87 9.31
N LYS A 25 1.25 -4.76 8.74
CA LYS A 25 1.11 -3.44 9.38
C LYS A 25 -0.15 -2.69 8.97
N LEU A 26 -0.47 -2.67 7.69
CA LEU A 26 -1.66 -1.97 7.20
C LEU A 26 -2.91 -2.85 7.14
N GLY A 27 -2.76 -4.17 7.28
CA GLY A 27 -3.90 -5.08 7.24
C GLY A 27 -4.48 -5.30 5.84
N ILE A 28 -3.70 -5.03 4.80
CA ILE A 28 -4.11 -5.27 3.41
C ILE A 28 -3.64 -6.66 3.00
N PRO A 29 -4.56 -7.62 2.76
CA PRO A 29 -4.18 -9.00 2.55
C PRO A 29 -3.28 -9.24 1.34
N ILE A 30 -2.41 -10.23 1.44
CA ILE A 30 -1.80 -10.87 0.28
C ILE A 30 -2.89 -11.74 -0.34
N LEU A 31 -3.12 -11.56 -1.65
CA LEU A 31 -4.15 -12.30 -2.38
C LEU A 31 -3.57 -13.62 -2.88
N GLY A 32 -4.38 -14.66 -2.84
CA GLY A 32 -3.97 -16.01 -3.22
C GLY A 32 -3.22 -16.73 -2.10
N ASP A 33 -2.46 -17.77 -2.48
CA ASP A 33 -1.66 -18.54 -1.54
C ASP A 33 -0.41 -17.76 -1.11
N ASP A 34 0.16 -18.16 0.03
CA ASP A 34 1.38 -17.54 0.54
C ASP A 34 2.51 -17.73 -0.47
N PRO A 35 3.09 -16.66 -1.01
CA PRO A 35 4.04 -16.79 -2.11
C PRO A 35 5.37 -17.39 -1.65
N SER A 36 5.87 -18.36 -2.40
CA SER A 36 7.24 -18.88 -2.22
C SER A 36 8.28 -17.95 -2.85
N ASP A 37 7.86 -17.14 -3.81
CA ASP A 37 8.65 -16.11 -4.49
C ASP A 37 7.83 -14.82 -4.46
N PHE A 38 8.41 -13.76 -3.90
CA PHE A 38 7.75 -12.47 -3.77
C PHE A 38 7.86 -11.60 -5.03
N ASP A 39 8.11 -12.21 -6.18
CA ASP A 39 8.07 -11.51 -7.45
C ASP A 39 6.68 -11.62 -8.08
N GLY A 40 5.97 -10.49 -8.20
CA GLY A 40 4.61 -10.47 -8.71
C GLY A 40 3.55 -10.79 -7.67
N VAL A 41 3.84 -10.56 -6.40
CA VAL A 41 2.87 -10.78 -5.34
C VAL A 41 1.73 -9.78 -5.44
N GLU A 42 0.51 -10.26 -5.28
CA GLU A 42 -0.71 -9.46 -5.36
C GLU A 42 -1.19 -9.11 -3.96
N ILE A 43 -1.48 -7.83 -3.73
CA ILE A 43 -2.07 -7.35 -2.47
C ILE A 43 -3.34 -6.57 -2.77
N GLY A 44 -4.33 -6.70 -1.90
CA GLY A 44 -5.60 -6.03 -2.06
C GLY A 44 -6.69 -6.71 -1.23
N PHE A 45 -7.94 -6.37 -1.52
CA PHE A 45 -9.07 -6.87 -0.74
C PHE A 45 -9.84 -7.98 -1.45
N ASP A 46 -9.78 -8.02 -2.78
CA ASP A 46 -10.45 -9.02 -3.59
C ASP A 46 -9.69 -9.20 -4.90
N ILE A 47 -9.41 -10.45 -5.27
CA ILE A 47 -8.68 -10.76 -6.50
C ILE A 47 -9.43 -10.31 -7.76
N ASN A 48 -10.75 -10.15 -7.67
CA ASN A 48 -11.60 -9.73 -8.78
C ASN A 48 -11.80 -8.21 -8.84
N GLN A 49 -11.22 -7.46 -7.90
CA GLN A 49 -11.23 -6.01 -7.87
C GLN A 49 -9.86 -5.45 -8.22
N PRO A 50 -9.75 -4.18 -8.60
CA PRO A 50 -8.44 -3.56 -8.80
C PRO A 50 -7.56 -3.72 -7.58
N HIS A 51 -6.34 -4.19 -7.79
CA HIS A 51 -5.39 -4.44 -6.72
C HIS A 51 -3.97 -4.12 -7.19
N ILE A 52 -2.97 -4.38 -6.37
CA ILE A 52 -1.60 -3.99 -6.61
C ILE A 52 -0.74 -5.24 -6.80
N TRP A 53 0.08 -5.26 -7.86
CA TRP A 53 1.14 -6.24 -8.09
C TRP A 53 2.46 -5.63 -7.68
N ILE A 54 3.21 -6.35 -6.83
CA ILE A 54 4.55 -5.94 -6.39
C ILE A 54 5.58 -6.81 -7.10
N TRP A 55 6.47 -6.17 -7.85
CA TRP A 55 7.47 -6.84 -8.69
C TRP A 55 8.89 -6.56 -8.21
N ASP A 56 9.80 -7.50 -8.45
CA ASP A 56 11.21 -7.32 -8.14
C ASP A 56 11.86 -6.37 -9.18
N GLU A 57 12.40 -5.25 -8.72
CA GLU A 57 13.02 -4.26 -9.60
C GLU A 57 14.24 -4.81 -10.34
N ASN A 58 14.91 -5.82 -9.79
CA ASN A 58 16.07 -6.44 -10.42
C ASN A 58 15.69 -7.25 -11.66
N LYS A 59 14.43 -7.68 -11.75
CA LYS A 59 13.93 -8.46 -12.89
C LYS A 59 13.17 -7.59 -13.89
N TRP A 60 12.39 -6.64 -13.41
CA TRP A 60 11.34 -6.01 -14.24
C TRP A 60 11.53 -4.52 -14.46
N GLY A 61 12.47 -3.90 -13.78
CA GLY A 61 12.73 -2.49 -13.93
C GLY A 61 12.82 -1.78 -12.59
N LYS A 62 13.61 -0.72 -12.54
CA LYS A 62 13.96 -0.01 -11.31
C LYS A 62 12.72 0.58 -10.63
N ALA A 63 12.67 0.44 -9.31
CA ALA A 63 11.64 1.06 -8.48
C ALA A 63 11.69 2.58 -8.61
N ASN A 64 10.53 3.18 -8.70
CA ASN A 64 10.39 4.62 -8.85
C ASN A 64 9.30 5.12 -7.90
N THR A 65 9.70 5.94 -6.95
CA THR A 65 8.77 6.68 -6.10
C THR A 65 8.52 8.03 -6.75
N GLY A 66 7.29 8.38 -6.96
CA GLY A 66 7.01 9.59 -7.71
C GLY A 66 5.68 10.21 -7.37
N THR A 67 5.00 10.62 -8.41
CA THR A 67 3.78 11.41 -8.34
C THR A 67 2.53 10.61 -7.98
N VAL A 68 2.61 9.29 -7.92
CA VAL A 68 1.47 8.44 -7.57
C VAL A 68 1.36 8.29 -6.06
N THR A 69 0.16 8.48 -5.53
CA THR A 69 -0.18 8.26 -4.12
C THR A 69 -1.21 7.15 -4.05
N PHE A 70 -0.96 6.14 -3.23
CA PHE A 70 -1.96 5.11 -2.96
C PHE A 70 -2.98 5.67 -1.97
N VAL A 71 -4.26 5.47 -2.24
CA VAL A 71 -5.34 5.93 -1.39
C VAL A 71 -6.09 4.75 -0.83
N PHE A 72 -6.17 4.68 0.48
CA PHE A 72 -7.00 3.71 1.20
C PHE A 72 -7.99 4.46 2.07
N GLU A 73 -9.01 3.78 2.54
CA GLU A 73 -10.00 4.34 3.45
C GLU A 73 -9.95 3.61 4.78
N CYS A 74 -10.24 4.32 5.86
CA CYS A 74 -10.42 3.75 7.19
C CYS A 74 -11.72 4.26 7.81
N ASP A 75 -12.16 3.57 8.85
CA ASP A 75 -13.38 3.93 9.58
C ASP A 75 -13.14 4.98 10.68
N ASP A 76 -11.93 4.98 11.26
CA ASP A 76 -11.58 5.88 12.37
C ASP A 76 -10.10 6.27 12.27
N HIS A 77 -9.82 7.52 11.95
CA HIS A 77 -8.45 8.01 11.75
C HIS A 77 -7.62 7.97 13.03
N ASP A 78 -8.20 8.32 14.16
CA ASP A 78 -7.46 8.38 15.42
C ASP A 78 -7.07 6.98 15.89
N LYS A 79 -7.98 6.02 15.79
CA LYS A 79 -7.69 4.61 16.10
C LYS A 79 -6.67 4.01 15.12
N THR A 80 -6.82 4.30 13.85
CA THR A 80 -5.88 3.85 12.81
C THR A 80 -4.48 4.40 13.09
N TYR A 81 -4.38 5.68 13.41
CA TYR A 81 -3.12 6.30 13.78
C TYR A 81 -2.45 5.60 14.97
N GLU A 82 -3.19 5.36 16.05
CA GLU A 82 -2.64 4.71 17.24
C GLU A 82 -2.19 3.27 16.94
N ASP A 83 -2.97 2.51 16.16
CA ASP A 83 -2.62 1.15 15.78
C ASP A 83 -1.33 1.11 14.95
N LEU A 84 -1.23 1.95 13.94
CA LEU A 84 -0.06 2.02 13.08
C LEU A 84 1.19 2.49 13.84
N LYS A 85 1.02 3.45 14.76
CA LYS A 85 2.09 3.94 15.61
C LYS A 85 2.64 2.83 16.50
N GLN A 86 1.77 2.02 17.09
CA GLN A 86 2.18 0.88 17.91
C GLN A 86 2.93 -0.19 17.09
N LYS A 87 2.61 -0.32 15.82
CA LYS A 87 3.30 -1.23 14.90
C LYS A 87 4.61 -0.67 14.34
N GLY A 88 5.00 0.52 14.79
CA GLY A 88 6.26 1.14 14.39
C GLY A 88 6.25 1.77 13.01
N VAL A 89 5.08 2.09 12.48
CA VAL A 89 4.96 2.79 11.19
C VAL A 89 5.36 4.25 11.37
N ASP A 90 6.13 4.78 10.42
CA ASP A 90 6.50 6.18 10.38
C ASP A 90 5.34 7.01 9.84
N LEU A 91 4.70 7.79 10.71
CA LEU A 91 3.56 8.63 10.34
C LEU A 91 3.42 9.79 11.34
N VAL A 92 2.67 10.79 10.92
CA VAL A 92 2.31 11.94 11.75
C VAL A 92 0.83 11.83 12.16
N PRO A 93 0.39 12.54 13.23
CA PRO A 93 -1.01 12.54 13.63
C PRO A 93 -1.96 12.95 12.51
N PRO A 94 -3.23 12.50 12.54
CA PRO A 94 -4.21 12.90 11.54
C PRO A 94 -4.34 14.42 11.43
N ALA A 95 -4.42 14.91 10.20
CA ALA A 95 -4.57 16.32 9.91
C ALA A 95 -5.96 16.60 9.34
N ASN A 96 -6.48 17.78 9.61
CA ASN A 96 -7.70 18.25 8.97
C ASN A 96 -7.38 18.68 7.53
N ALA A 97 -8.14 18.15 6.59
CA ALA A 97 -7.99 18.49 5.20
C ALA A 97 -8.83 19.71 4.81
N SER A 98 -8.40 20.41 3.76
CA SER A 98 -9.13 21.57 3.24
C SER A 98 -10.55 21.23 2.77
N TRP A 99 -10.79 19.98 2.40
CA TRP A 99 -12.11 19.49 1.96
C TRP A 99 -13.06 19.14 3.12
N GLY A 100 -12.61 19.28 4.39
CA GLY A 100 -13.44 19.12 5.59
C GLY A 100 -13.32 17.78 6.33
N GLY A 101 -12.57 16.81 5.79
CA GLY A 101 -12.31 15.53 6.44
C GLY A 101 -10.93 15.46 7.08
N LYS A 102 -10.55 14.27 7.53
CA LYS A 102 -9.21 14.01 8.06
C LYS A 102 -8.39 13.20 7.07
N GLU A 103 -7.07 13.34 7.15
CA GLU A 103 -6.12 12.60 6.35
C GLU A 103 -5.00 12.04 7.22
N LEU A 104 -4.59 10.79 6.95
CA LEU A 104 -3.35 10.21 7.45
C LEU A 104 -2.40 10.03 6.28
N HIS A 105 -1.15 10.44 6.47
CA HIS A 105 -0.10 10.26 5.49
C HIS A 105 0.93 9.27 6.03
N VAL A 106 1.22 8.23 5.26
CA VAL A 106 2.10 7.13 5.64
C VAL A 106 3.12 6.92 4.54
N LYS A 107 4.33 6.52 4.88
CA LYS A 107 5.34 6.07 3.93
C LYS A 107 5.52 4.56 4.03
N ASP A 108 5.57 3.89 2.89
CA ASP A 108 5.94 2.48 2.85
C ASP A 108 7.48 2.30 2.87
N PRO A 109 7.98 1.06 2.97
CA PRO A 109 9.43 0.83 3.04
C PRO A 109 10.24 1.33 1.84
N ASP A 110 9.62 1.44 0.67
CA ASP A 110 10.27 1.98 -0.53
C ASP A 110 10.11 3.50 -0.67
N GLY A 111 9.40 4.14 0.26
CA GLY A 111 9.17 5.58 0.25
C GLY A 111 7.95 6.03 -0.55
N ASN A 112 7.08 5.11 -0.98
CA ASN A 112 5.82 5.49 -1.62
C ASN A 112 4.90 6.18 -0.61
N THR A 113 4.20 7.20 -1.08
CA THR A 113 3.23 7.90 -0.26
C THR A 113 1.91 7.14 -0.24
N ILE A 114 1.37 6.96 0.96
CA ILE A 114 0.06 6.37 1.19
C ILE A 114 -0.80 7.43 1.88
N LEU A 115 -1.98 7.66 1.33
CA LEU A 115 -3.00 8.54 1.92
C LEU A 115 -4.14 7.67 2.43
N ILE A 116 -4.52 7.87 3.69
CA ILE A 116 -5.65 7.18 4.30
C ILE A 116 -6.74 8.22 4.59
N LEU A 117 -7.88 8.02 3.96
CA LEU A 117 -9.05 8.89 4.09
C LEU A 117 -10.09 8.33 5.05
#